data_9a971d5a8e2453570a3408caac02e0cb
#
_entry.id   9a971d5a8e2453570a3408caac02e0cb
#
_cell.length_a   1.000
_cell.length_b   1.000
_cell.length_c   1.000
_cell.angle_alpha   90.00
_cell.angle_beta   90.00
_cell.angle_gamma   90.00
#
_symmetry.space_group_name_H-M   'P 1'
#
loop_
_entity.id
_entity.type
_entity.pdbx_description
1 polymer ?
#
loop_
_entity_poly.entity_id
_entity_poly.type
_entity_poly.pdbx_seq_one_letter_code
_entity_poly.pdbx_strand_id
1 'polypeptide(L)'
;MNTMSKTVRELLKEKLDQLQCHFTWGPQKETIDLDDMMYRLQDSIDLNLKYKARSCNQFAFVNSLQGNYEEAIQNLKEAEKILRENYKDAFERRSIITYGNYAWVHYHMGQLTEAQSYLDKLEMICKPLTDGPRYTAMIPEVYGEKGWSLLRSAAQYYEEAMECFEKALEEDPNNTEWIMGFATALYRLEAIPGTPEKCKSSQSVNHLRRVLELDPEESLAMVMLALKLQENKQKKEANELVQQALQKSPDVPKVLRNAAKFYRLEQAGEKAIELLKKALGRTPHNSVLHDQIGMCYRVQLLEVFKNPLSSDPQNPEFQQKMVLIDHCKHHFGKAFEHRPRTAIKSQLDYADICLRNGENSKAGEVYSKLLELEGISPENMQRIWLQAGLFQLHKRKSDSNAVQLFQKGLKIENNSKVWKMCYENLDKWAEKKLCRDSHDSKALGVKGLLHQIDGDKSKAIEYFEEALEFDPSNEEYLSALCELRLSFEEHHDL
;
A
#
# COMPACT_ATOMS: atom_id res chain seq x y z
N MET A 1 13.45 0.29 48.56
CA MET A 1 13.97 0.42 47.18
C MET A 1 14.31 -0.97 46.69
N ASN A 2 13.34 -1.66 46.03
CA ASN A 2 13.57 -2.97 45.42
C ASN A 2 14.08 -2.74 44.00
N THR A 3 15.39 -2.71 43.79
CA THR A 3 15.98 -2.95 42.47
C THR A 3 15.86 -4.44 42.18
N MET A 4 14.77 -4.87 41.52
CA MET A 4 14.71 -6.20 40.95
C MET A 4 15.91 -6.36 40.02
N SER A 5 16.74 -7.36 40.27
CA SER A 5 17.83 -7.75 39.36
C SER A 5 17.21 -8.19 38.05
N LYS A 6 17.55 -7.51 36.92
CA LYS A 6 17.09 -7.90 35.58
C LYS A 6 17.56 -9.30 35.25
N THR A 7 16.71 -10.09 34.62
CA THR A 7 17.10 -11.42 34.14
C THR A 7 18.11 -11.31 32.97
N VAL A 8 18.91 -12.36 32.78
CA VAL A 8 19.87 -12.42 31.64
C VAL A 8 19.15 -12.15 30.29
N ARG A 9 17.93 -12.64 30.17
CA ARG A 9 17.12 -12.47 28.97
C ARG A 9 16.72 -10.99 28.75
N GLU A 10 16.35 -10.28 29.79
CA GLU A 10 16.02 -8.85 29.72
C GLU A 10 17.25 -7.99 29.39
N LEU A 11 18.39 -8.26 30.01
CA LEU A 11 19.63 -7.57 29.69
C LEU A 11 20.09 -7.80 28.27
N LEU A 12 19.90 -9.02 27.75
CA LEU A 12 20.20 -9.34 26.35
C LEU A 12 19.27 -8.60 25.40
N LYS A 13 17.96 -8.53 25.72
CA LYS A 13 16.99 -7.80 24.93
C LYS A 13 17.33 -6.32 24.82
N GLU A 14 17.74 -5.66 25.89
CA GLU A 14 18.16 -4.26 25.87
C GLU A 14 19.33 -3.98 24.92
N LYS A 15 20.24 -4.95 24.78
CA LYS A 15 21.32 -4.86 23.77
C LYS A 15 20.80 -5.05 22.36
N LEU A 16 19.89 -6.03 22.15
CA LEU A 16 19.29 -6.31 20.84
C LEU A 16 18.44 -5.15 20.33
N ASP A 17 17.74 -4.44 21.20
CA ASP A 17 16.93 -3.27 20.85
C ASP A 17 17.77 -2.09 20.31
N GLN A 18 19.10 -2.09 20.53
CA GLN A 18 20.02 -1.09 19.99
C GLN A 18 20.53 -1.41 18.59
N LEU A 19 20.28 -2.61 18.08
CA LEU A 19 20.79 -3.06 16.80
C LEU A 19 20.13 -2.32 15.62
N GLN A 20 20.85 -2.23 14.52
CA GLN A 20 20.32 -1.80 13.23
C GLN A 20 20.10 -3.03 12.33
N CYS A 21 18.88 -3.53 12.32
CA CYS A 21 18.49 -4.70 11.53
C CYS A 21 16.97 -4.72 11.30
N HIS A 22 16.45 -5.68 10.56
CA HIS A 22 15.03 -5.78 10.23
C HIS A 22 14.11 -5.85 11.47
N PHE A 23 14.56 -6.44 12.57
CA PHE A 23 13.79 -6.57 13.82
C PHE A 23 13.59 -5.23 14.56
N THR A 24 14.46 -4.27 14.35
CA THR A 24 14.39 -2.95 14.99
C THR A 24 13.80 -1.86 14.06
N TRP A 25 13.84 -2.08 12.75
CA TRP A 25 13.28 -1.13 11.78
C TRP A 25 11.77 -1.31 11.56
N GLY A 26 11.24 -2.50 11.80
CA GLY A 26 9.89 -2.88 11.38
C GLY A 26 9.84 -3.32 9.92
N PRO A 27 8.71 -3.49 9.31
CA PRO A 27 7.37 -3.12 9.76
C PRO A 27 6.81 -4.02 10.86
N GLN A 28 5.79 -3.52 11.55
CA GLN A 28 5.03 -4.33 12.50
C GLN A 28 4.19 -5.37 11.75
N LYS A 29 4.06 -6.58 12.33
CA LYS A 29 3.35 -7.71 11.74
C LYS A 29 1.91 -7.35 11.30
N GLU A 30 1.26 -6.51 12.08
CA GLU A 30 -0.13 -6.10 11.90
C GLU A 30 -0.34 -5.17 10.70
N THR A 31 0.74 -4.55 10.19
CA THR A 31 0.67 -3.55 9.10
C THR A 31 1.00 -4.10 7.73
N ILE A 32 1.35 -5.38 7.62
CA ILE A 32 1.77 -6.02 6.37
C ILE A 32 0.99 -7.30 6.07
N ASP A 33 0.83 -7.59 4.78
CA ASP A 33 0.36 -8.88 4.30
C ASP A 33 1.56 -9.83 4.21
N LEU A 34 1.81 -10.63 5.27
CA LEU A 34 2.98 -11.50 5.40
C LEU A 34 3.11 -12.49 4.23
N ASP A 35 2.01 -13.14 3.84
CA ASP A 35 2.03 -14.13 2.76
C ASP A 35 2.45 -13.52 1.42
N ASP A 36 1.92 -12.34 1.07
CA ASP A 36 2.35 -11.62 -0.13
C ASP A 36 3.83 -11.24 -0.06
N MET A 37 4.29 -10.80 1.12
CA MET A 37 5.70 -10.43 1.31
C MET A 37 6.61 -11.64 1.17
N MET A 38 6.21 -12.81 1.69
CA MET A 38 6.94 -14.06 1.53
C MET A 38 7.07 -14.45 0.06
N TYR A 39 5.97 -14.48 -0.70
CA TYR A 39 6.01 -14.80 -2.14
C TYR A 39 6.91 -13.84 -2.91
N ARG A 40 6.83 -12.54 -2.67
CA ARG A 40 7.67 -11.54 -3.35
C ARG A 40 9.15 -11.65 -3.03
N LEU A 41 9.49 -12.05 -1.80
CA LEU A 41 10.87 -12.27 -1.39
C LEU A 41 11.41 -13.57 -1.97
N GLN A 42 10.61 -14.66 -1.92
CA GLN A 42 10.95 -15.93 -2.55
C GLN A 42 11.19 -15.76 -4.07
N ASP A 43 10.27 -15.10 -4.78
CA ASP A 43 10.44 -14.75 -6.19
C ASP A 43 11.76 -14.02 -6.45
N SER A 44 12.14 -13.08 -5.58
CA SER A 44 13.37 -12.30 -5.71
C SER A 44 14.62 -13.17 -5.50
N ILE A 45 14.55 -14.19 -4.67
CA ILE A 45 15.62 -15.15 -4.40
C ILE A 45 15.75 -16.15 -5.56
N ASP A 46 14.62 -16.73 -6.01
CA ASP A 46 14.58 -17.75 -7.06
C ASP A 46 14.99 -17.19 -8.43
N LEU A 47 14.63 -15.96 -8.72
CA LEU A 47 15.07 -15.26 -9.93
C LEU A 47 16.53 -14.80 -9.86
N ASN A 48 17.23 -15.06 -8.76
CA ASN A 48 18.62 -14.66 -8.53
C ASN A 48 18.90 -13.19 -8.90
N LEU A 49 17.98 -12.31 -8.47
CA LEU A 49 18.07 -10.90 -8.79
C LEU A 49 19.26 -10.24 -8.11
N LYS A 50 19.77 -9.16 -8.72
CA LYS A 50 20.77 -8.27 -8.12
C LYS A 50 20.39 -7.99 -6.64
N TYR A 51 21.35 -8.07 -5.73
CA TYR A 51 21.15 -7.89 -4.29
C TYR A 51 20.33 -9.01 -3.58
N LYS A 52 20.52 -10.26 -4.00
CA LYS A 52 19.83 -11.44 -3.41
C LYS A 52 20.06 -11.54 -1.89
N ALA A 53 21.26 -11.23 -1.36
CA ALA A 53 21.54 -11.25 0.09
C ALA A 53 20.55 -10.41 0.91
N ARG A 54 20.19 -9.22 0.42
CA ARG A 54 19.17 -8.37 1.05
C ARG A 54 17.81 -9.06 1.11
N SER A 55 17.42 -9.74 0.02
CA SER A 55 16.14 -10.48 -0.01
C SER A 55 16.16 -11.63 0.99
N CYS A 56 17.29 -12.34 1.14
CA CYS A 56 17.45 -13.39 2.15
C CYS A 56 17.37 -12.83 3.59
N ASN A 57 18.03 -11.70 3.87
CA ASN A 57 17.94 -11.03 5.18
C ASN A 57 16.50 -10.65 5.54
N GLN A 58 15.77 -10.04 4.62
CA GLN A 58 14.38 -9.65 4.86
C GLN A 58 13.46 -10.87 4.94
N PHE A 59 13.72 -11.92 4.17
CA PHE A 59 12.96 -13.17 4.22
C PHE A 59 13.16 -13.90 5.55
N ALA A 60 14.38 -13.89 6.09
CA ALA A 60 14.65 -14.40 7.44
C ALA A 60 13.84 -13.68 8.52
N PHE A 61 13.73 -12.35 8.43
CA PHE A 61 12.88 -11.57 9.32
C PHE A 61 11.41 -11.98 9.21
N VAL A 62 10.86 -12.09 7.98
CA VAL A 62 9.46 -12.46 7.75
C VAL A 62 9.16 -13.88 8.25
N ASN A 63 10.05 -14.85 7.97
CA ASN A 63 9.95 -16.22 8.52
C ASN A 63 9.94 -16.21 10.05
N SER A 64 10.78 -15.41 10.68
CA SER A 64 10.81 -15.27 12.14
C SER A 64 9.50 -14.72 12.71
N LEU A 65 8.85 -13.76 12.03
CA LEU A 65 7.53 -13.24 12.44
C LEU A 65 6.42 -14.31 12.40
N GLN A 66 6.61 -15.36 11.60
CA GLN A 66 5.71 -16.51 11.51
C GLN A 66 6.10 -17.67 12.45
N GLY A 67 7.25 -17.55 13.12
CA GLY A 67 7.78 -18.60 13.99
C GLY A 67 8.61 -19.68 13.27
N ASN A 68 8.90 -19.49 11.98
CA ASN A 68 9.70 -20.40 11.13
C ASN A 68 11.19 -20.11 11.30
N TYR A 69 11.74 -20.38 12.48
CA TYR A 69 13.09 -19.95 12.85
C TYR A 69 14.18 -20.73 12.11
N GLU A 70 13.98 -22.02 11.82
CA GLU A 70 14.93 -22.85 11.06
C GLU A 70 15.11 -22.29 9.64
N GLU A 71 14.03 -21.97 8.96
CA GLU A 71 14.05 -21.32 7.65
C GLU A 71 14.67 -19.93 7.71
N ALA A 72 14.42 -19.18 8.78
CA ALA A 72 15.07 -17.89 9.00
C ALA A 72 16.59 -18.04 9.09
N ILE A 73 17.10 -18.99 9.88
CA ILE A 73 18.54 -19.29 9.99
C ILE A 73 19.12 -19.72 8.63
N GLN A 74 18.40 -20.55 7.86
CA GLN A 74 18.86 -20.99 6.55
C GLN A 74 19.00 -19.82 5.56
N ASN A 75 18.05 -18.90 5.57
CA ASN A 75 18.11 -17.68 4.76
C ASN A 75 19.26 -16.76 5.18
N LEU A 76 19.56 -16.64 6.47
CA LEU A 76 20.70 -15.86 6.95
C LEU A 76 22.04 -16.49 6.55
N LYS A 77 22.16 -17.81 6.56
CA LYS A 77 23.35 -18.52 6.05
C LYS A 77 23.58 -18.26 4.56
N GLU A 78 22.50 -18.27 3.77
CA GLU A 78 22.61 -17.95 2.34
C GLU A 78 22.98 -16.47 2.13
N ALA A 79 22.41 -15.54 2.92
CA ALA A 79 22.80 -14.14 2.86
C ALA A 79 24.27 -13.94 3.19
N GLU A 80 24.78 -14.53 4.28
CA GLU A 80 26.18 -14.47 4.69
C GLU A 80 27.12 -15.03 3.62
N LYS A 81 26.78 -16.18 3.03
CA LYS A 81 27.53 -16.81 1.94
C LYS A 81 27.65 -15.86 0.74
N ILE A 82 26.52 -15.30 0.28
CA ILE A 82 26.49 -14.38 -0.85
C ILE A 82 27.35 -13.12 -0.57
N LEU A 83 27.25 -12.56 0.62
CA LEU A 83 28.03 -11.39 1.01
C LEU A 83 29.54 -11.71 1.03
N ARG A 84 29.92 -12.87 1.53
CA ARG A 84 31.32 -13.32 1.59
C ARG A 84 31.90 -13.55 0.19
N GLU A 85 31.11 -14.12 -0.72
CA GLU A 85 31.55 -14.38 -2.11
C GLU A 85 31.67 -13.09 -2.94
N ASN A 86 30.72 -12.16 -2.79
CA ASN A 86 30.61 -10.98 -3.66
C ASN A 86 31.32 -9.72 -3.13
N TYR A 87 31.56 -9.61 -1.80
CA TYR A 87 32.05 -8.38 -1.17
C TYR A 87 33.23 -8.65 -0.22
N LYS A 88 34.24 -9.33 -0.67
CA LYS A 88 35.38 -9.78 0.16
C LYS A 88 35.96 -8.68 1.05
N ASP A 89 36.25 -7.50 0.50
CA ASP A 89 36.87 -6.38 1.23
C ASP A 89 35.86 -5.57 2.06
N ALA A 90 34.55 -5.65 1.75
CA ALA A 90 33.47 -4.96 2.47
C ALA A 90 32.57 -5.94 3.24
N PHE A 91 32.97 -7.19 3.39
CA PHE A 91 32.13 -8.23 3.98
C PHE A 91 31.69 -7.89 5.39
N GLU A 92 32.60 -7.43 6.25
CA GLU A 92 32.29 -7.10 7.64
C GLU A 92 31.24 -6.00 7.73
N ARG A 93 31.42 -4.89 6.99
CA ARG A 93 30.48 -3.77 6.95
C ARG A 93 29.09 -4.20 6.46
N ARG A 94 29.01 -5.02 5.43
CA ARG A 94 27.75 -5.53 4.85
C ARG A 94 27.09 -6.64 5.65
N SER A 95 27.85 -7.33 6.55
CA SER A 95 27.32 -8.39 7.40
C SER A 95 26.66 -7.90 8.70
N ILE A 96 26.77 -6.62 9.03
CA ILE A 96 26.19 -6.03 10.27
C ILE A 96 24.71 -6.40 10.42
N ILE A 97 23.93 -6.22 9.35
CA ILE A 97 22.49 -6.47 9.38
C ILE A 97 22.19 -7.96 9.49
N THR A 98 22.95 -8.78 8.76
CA THR A 98 22.83 -10.25 8.80
C THR A 98 23.09 -10.77 10.22
N TYR A 99 24.14 -10.26 10.88
CA TYR A 99 24.46 -10.67 12.24
C TYR A 99 23.48 -10.12 13.27
N GLY A 100 22.93 -8.92 13.05
CA GLY A 100 21.83 -8.39 13.87
C GLY A 100 20.58 -9.27 13.77
N ASN A 101 20.22 -9.71 12.57
CA ASN A 101 19.11 -10.63 12.37
C ASN A 101 19.38 -12.00 13.01
N TYR A 102 20.60 -12.56 12.90
CA TYR A 102 20.96 -13.80 13.61
C TYR A 102 20.79 -13.66 15.12
N ALA A 103 21.27 -12.57 15.71
CA ALA A 103 21.16 -12.35 17.15
C ALA A 103 19.70 -12.37 17.61
N TRP A 104 18.80 -11.71 16.88
CA TRP A 104 17.37 -11.70 17.15
C TRP A 104 16.70 -13.06 16.96
N VAL A 105 17.01 -13.79 15.87
CA VAL A 105 16.44 -15.12 15.61
C VAL A 105 16.83 -16.08 16.72
N HIS A 106 18.12 -16.15 17.09
CA HIS A 106 18.58 -16.99 18.19
C HIS A 106 17.95 -16.59 19.54
N TYR A 107 17.76 -15.30 19.80
CA TYR A 107 17.04 -14.85 21.00
C TYR A 107 15.59 -15.36 21.04
N HIS A 108 14.87 -15.30 19.92
CA HIS A 108 13.50 -15.84 19.83
C HIS A 108 13.47 -17.36 20.00
N MET A 109 14.46 -18.07 19.51
CA MET A 109 14.63 -19.52 19.74
C MET A 109 15.01 -19.90 21.17
N GLY A 110 15.29 -18.91 22.04
CA GLY A 110 15.77 -19.15 23.40
C GLY A 110 17.26 -19.51 23.49
N GLN A 111 18.00 -19.43 22.39
CA GLN A 111 19.43 -19.72 22.30
C GLN A 111 20.24 -18.46 22.68
N LEU A 112 20.26 -18.14 23.98
CA LEU A 112 20.79 -16.86 24.47
C LEU A 112 22.31 -16.75 24.31
N THR A 113 23.05 -17.87 24.38
CA THR A 113 24.51 -17.93 24.16
C THR A 113 24.87 -17.58 22.72
N GLU A 114 24.16 -18.15 21.77
CA GLU A 114 24.31 -17.89 20.35
C GLU A 114 23.97 -16.43 20.02
N ALA A 115 22.88 -15.92 20.58
CA ALA A 115 22.50 -14.50 20.44
C ALA A 115 23.60 -13.56 20.94
N GLN A 116 24.19 -13.84 22.13
CA GLN A 116 25.32 -13.07 22.67
C GLN A 116 26.55 -13.18 21.77
N SER A 117 26.87 -14.36 21.23
CA SER A 117 28.00 -14.55 20.31
C SER A 117 27.91 -13.65 19.08
N TYR A 118 26.70 -13.45 18.50
CA TYR A 118 26.51 -12.51 17.39
C TYR A 118 26.61 -11.04 17.82
N LEU A 119 26.20 -10.68 19.05
CA LEU A 119 26.44 -9.36 19.60
C LEU A 119 27.96 -9.09 19.76
N ASP A 120 28.73 -10.06 20.21
CA ASP A 120 30.19 -9.93 20.39
C ASP A 120 30.87 -9.73 19.01
N LYS A 121 30.43 -10.45 17.97
CA LYS A 121 30.88 -10.21 16.59
C LYS A 121 30.54 -8.81 16.12
N LEU A 122 29.32 -8.33 16.36
CA LEU A 122 28.89 -6.97 15.99
C LEU A 122 29.72 -5.92 16.69
N GLU A 123 30.03 -6.09 17.97
CA GLU A 123 30.90 -5.18 18.70
C GLU A 123 32.30 -5.09 18.03
N MET A 124 32.87 -6.23 17.66
CA MET A 124 34.18 -6.25 17.01
C MET A 124 34.16 -5.52 15.66
N ILE A 125 33.07 -5.65 14.90
CA ILE A 125 32.91 -4.99 13.58
C ILE A 125 32.61 -3.50 13.74
N CYS A 126 31.73 -3.11 14.65
CA CYS A 126 31.26 -1.73 14.76
C CYS A 126 32.27 -0.81 15.46
N LYS A 127 33.03 -1.33 16.43
CA LYS A 127 34.01 -0.55 17.20
C LYS A 127 35.02 0.26 16.35
N PRO A 128 35.62 -0.28 15.27
CA PRO A 128 36.52 0.50 14.43
C PRO A 128 35.81 1.43 13.43
N LEU A 129 34.49 1.29 13.25
CA LEU A 129 33.72 2.05 12.26
C LEU A 129 33.09 3.34 12.80
N THR A 130 32.92 3.44 14.12
CA THR A 130 32.24 4.58 14.75
C THR A 130 32.58 4.69 16.22
N ASP A 131 32.61 5.92 16.75
CA ASP A 131 32.64 6.21 18.19
C ASP A 131 31.24 6.15 18.84
N GLY A 132 30.25 5.65 18.10
CA GLY A 132 28.84 5.58 18.47
C GLY A 132 28.48 4.36 19.33
N PRO A 133 27.22 3.89 19.26
CA PRO A 133 26.73 2.77 20.06
C PRO A 133 27.52 1.47 19.84
N ARG A 134 27.66 0.67 20.90
CA ARG A 134 28.57 -0.49 20.97
C ARG A 134 28.33 -1.57 19.93
N TYR A 135 27.07 -1.79 19.53
CA TYR A 135 26.65 -2.92 18.68
C TYR A 135 26.14 -2.49 17.31
N THR A 136 26.30 -1.23 16.94
CA THR A 136 25.78 -0.70 15.68
C THR A 136 26.69 0.36 15.10
N ALA A 137 26.69 0.45 13.77
CA ALA A 137 27.30 1.53 13.02
C ALA A 137 26.31 2.03 11.96
N MET A 138 26.03 3.34 12.00
CA MET A 138 25.18 3.99 11.00
C MET A 138 26.04 4.40 9.81
N ILE A 139 26.41 3.43 9.00
CA ILE A 139 27.22 3.56 7.80
C ILE A 139 26.35 3.47 6.54
N PRO A 140 26.83 3.92 5.37
CA PRO A 140 26.05 3.93 4.13
C PRO A 140 25.39 2.59 3.78
N GLU A 141 26.09 1.47 3.99
CA GLU A 141 25.55 0.14 3.71
C GLU A 141 24.34 -0.19 4.58
N VAL A 142 24.34 0.25 5.86
CA VAL A 142 23.24 0.06 6.80
C VAL A 142 22.06 0.95 6.40
N TYR A 143 22.30 2.23 6.11
CA TYR A 143 21.26 3.13 5.60
C TYR A 143 20.65 2.61 4.29
N GLY A 144 21.48 2.17 3.34
CA GLY A 144 21.00 1.63 2.05
C GLY A 144 20.09 0.41 2.22
N GLU A 145 20.47 -0.56 3.07
CA GLU A 145 19.64 -1.75 3.32
C GLU A 145 18.37 -1.40 4.08
N LYS A 146 18.43 -0.51 5.08
CA LYS A 146 17.24 0.01 5.77
C LYS A 146 16.28 0.67 4.78
N GLY A 147 16.76 1.56 3.92
CA GLY A 147 15.96 2.22 2.90
C GLY A 147 15.24 1.24 1.98
N TRP A 148 15.93 0.21 1.49
CA TRP A 148 15.32 -0.83 0.65
C TRP A 148 14.32 -1.72 1.41
N SER A 149 14.56 -2.01 2.69
CA SER A 149 13.63 -2.76 3.54
C SER A 149 12.32 -2.01 3.71
N LEU A 150 12.40 -0.74 4.08
CA LEU A 150 11.26 0.16 4.28
C LEU A 150 10.48 0.35 2.96
N LEU A 151 11.18 0.56 1.84
CA LEU A 151 10.57 0.76 0.53
C LEU A 151 9.78 -0.47 0.04
N ARG A 152 10.11 -1.67 0.50
CA ARG A 152 9.38 -2.91 0.19
C ARG A 152 8.20 -3.16 1.11
N SER A 153 8.18 -2.55 2.28
CA SER A 153 7.21 -2.84 3.34
C SER A 153 5.84 -2.21 3.07
N ALA A 154 5.71 -0.89 3.18
CA ALA A 154 4.44 -0.21 2.95
C ALA A 154 4.65 1.26 2.55
N ALA A 155 3.59 1.90 2.02
CA ALA A 155 3.65 3.27 1.53
C ALA A 155 3.99 4.31 2.63
N GLN A 156 3.57 4.06 3.86
CA GLN A 156 3.85 4.93 5.01
C GLN A 156 5.34 5.07 5.34
N TYR A 157 6.20 4.18 4.83
CA TYR A 157 7.64 4.20 5.06
C TYR A 157 8.45 4.81 3.92
N TYR A 158 7.80 5.36 2.87
CA TYR A 158 8.54 5.86 1.69
C TYR A 158 9.37 7.09 1.99
N GLU A 159 8.90 8.00 2.86
CA GLU A 159 9.65 9.18 3.29
C GLU A 159 10.89 8.75 4.08
N GLU A 160 10.74 7.88 5.08
CA GLU A 160 11.88 7.37 5.87
C GLU A 160 12.88 6.58 4.98
N ALA A 161 12.37 5.83 3.98
CA ALA A 161 13.22 5.15 3.01
C ALA A 161 14.03 6.14 2.17
N MET A 162 13.42 7.24 1.74
CA MET A 162 14.09 8.32 1.01
C MET A 162 15.21 8.95 1.82
N GLU A 163 14.93 9.33 3.08
CA GLU A 163 15.93 9.85 4.01
C GLU A 163 17.12 8.89 4.24
N CYS A 164 16.85 7.59 4.32
CA CYS A 164 17.92 6.59 4.45
C CYS A 164 18.84 6.58 3.22
N PHE A 165 18.28 6.65 2.01
CA PHE A 165 19.10 6.72 0.80
C PHE A 165 19.86 8.04 0.68
N GLU A 166 19.26 9.16 1.11
CA GLU A 166 19.93 10.46 1.15
C GLU A 166 21.17 10.40 2.03
N LYS A 167 21.06 9.90 3.26
CA LYS A 167 22.20 9.69 4.16
C LYS A 167 23.27 8.76 3.60
N ALA A 168 22.87 7.70 2.90
CA ALA A 168 23.83 6.81 2.26
C ALA A 168 24.60 7.52 1.12
N LEU A 169 23.94 8.42 0.38
CA LEU A 169 24.50 9.17 -0.74
C LEU A 169 25.39 10.34 -0.29
N GLU A 170 25.31 10.80 0.96
CA GLU A 170 26.23 11.81 1.51
C GLU A 170 27.70 11.33 1.45
N GLU A 171 27.94 10.04 1.70
CA GLU A 171 29.30 9.46 1.67
C GLU A 171 29.69 8.92 0.29
N ASP A 172 28.76 8.37 -0.49
CA ASP A 172 29.00 7.86 -1.85
C ASP A 172 27.94 8.36 -2.85
N PRO A 173 28.09 9.61 -3.35
CA PRO A 173 27.11 10.28 -4.20
C PRO A 173 26.87 9.62 -5.57
N ASN A 174 27.76 8.71 -6.00
CA ASN A 174 27.69 8.04 -7.29
C ASN A 174 27.25 6.57 -7.19
N ASN A 175 26.84 6.13 -6.03
CA ASN A 175 26.35 4.77 -5.84
C ASN A 175 25.02 4.57 -6.56
N THR A 176 25.04 3.87 -7.68
CA THR A 176 23.86 3.63 -8.54
C THR A 176 22.73 2.91 -7.81
N GLU A 177 23.08 2.02 -6.86
CA GLU A 177 22.11 1.29 -6.05
C GLU A 177 21.29 2.24 -5.18
N TRP A 178 21.95 3.17 -4.50
CA TRP A 178 21.27 4.10 -3.58
C TRP A 178 20.57 5.23 -4.33
N ILE A 179 21.14 5.72 -5.45
CA ILE A 179 20.43 6.66 -6.34
C ILE A 179 19.15 6.02 -6.88
N MET A 180 19.18 4.74 -7.29
CA MET A 180 18.00 4.02 -7.76
C MET A 180 16.98 3.82 -6.64
N GLY A 181 17.42 3.56 -5.41
CA GLY A 181 16.58 3.48 -4.22
C GLY A 181 15.87 4.80 -3.94
N PHE A 182 16.63 5.90 -3.89
CA PHE A 182 16.12 7.26 -3.71
C PHE A 182 15.12 7.63 -4.82
N ALA A 183 15.49 7.44 -6.09
CA ALA A 183 14.62 7.70 -7.23
C ALA A 183 13.32 6.89 -7.17
N THR A 184 13.38 5.63 -6.69
CA THR A 184 12.19 4.77 -6.54
C THR A 184 11.28 5.26 -5.41
N ALA A 185 11.84 5.66 -4.26
CA ALA A 185 11.07 6.24 -3.16
C ALA A 185 10.35 7.51 -3.61
N LEU A 186 11.09 8.41 -4.21
CA LEU A 186 10.57 9.68 -4.74
C LEU A 186 9.49 9.47 -5.82
N TYR A 187 9.73 8.55 -6.78
CA TYR A 187 8.75 8.16 -7.80
C TYR A 187 7.43 7.70 -7.19
N ARG A 188 7.48 6.95 -6.09
CA ARG A 188 6.27 6.46 -5.40
C ARG A 188 5.58 7.55 -4.60
N LEU A 189 6.33 8.43 -3.94
CA LEU A 189 5.78 9.59 -3.22
C LEU A 189 5.10 10.56 -4.19
N GLU A 190 5.70 10.86 -5.33
CA GLU A 190 5.10 11.69 -6.39
C GLU A 190 3.76 11.11 -6.92
N ALA A 191 3.52 9.82 -6.78
CA ALA A 191 2.27 9.19 -7.17
C ALA A 191 1.15 9.32 -6.12
N ILE A 192 1.48 9.68 -4.87
CA ILE A 192 0.51 9.81 -3.77
C ILE A 192 -0.12 11.21 -3.81
N PRO A 193 -1.46 11.33 -3.90
CA PRO A 193 -2.14 12.63 -3.86
C PRO A 193 -1.89 13.36 -2.54
N GLY A 194 -1.59 14.67 -2.63
CA GLY A 194 -1.45 15.53 -1.45
C GLY A 194 -0.07 15.54 -0.80
N THR A 195 0.89 14.72 -1.28
CA THR A 195 2.27 14.82 -0.82
C THR A 195 2.96 16.06 -1.40
N PRO A 196 3.92 16.69 -0.67
CA PRO A 196 4.70 17.81 -1.18
C PRO A 196 5.43 17.48 -2.49
N GLU A 197 5.86 16.25 -2.67
CA GLU A 197 6.57 15.73 -3.83
C GLU A 197 5.70 15.76 -5.09
N LYS A 198 4.40 15.54 -4.96
CA LYS A 198 3.47 15.64 -6.10
C LYS A 198 3.30 17.08 -6.61
N CYS A 199 3.45 18.05 -5.75
CA CYS A 199 3.30 19.47 -6.10
C CYS A 199 4.55 20.05 -6.74
N LYS A 200 5.70 19.37 -6.69
CA LYS A 200 6.96 19.78 -7.30
C LYS A 200 7.06 19.25 -8.74
N SER A 201 7.83 19.92 -9.59
CA SER A 201 8.26 19.33 -10.87
C SER A 201 8.92 17.96 -10.59
N SER A 202 8.59 16.95 -11.38
CA SER A 202 9.03 15.56 -11.14
C SER A 202 10.55 15.45 -10.91
N GLN A 203 10.96 15.39 -9.66
CA GLN A 203 12.37 15.29 -9.26
C GLN A 203 12.92 13.89 -9.53
N SER A 204 12.06 12.87 -9.50
CA SER A 204 12.46 11.50 -9.81
C SER A 204 13.05 11.34 -11.21
N VAL A 205 12.64 12.20 -12.17
CA VAL A 205 13.21 12.20 -13.53
C VAL A 205 14.73 12.46 -13.52
N ASN A 206 15.19 13.45 -12.75
CA ASN A 206 16.60 13.81 -12.69
C ASN A 206 17.44 12.66 -12.09
N HIS A 207 16.94 12.04 -11.02
CA HIS A 207 17.64 10.90 -10.40
C HIS A 207 17.64 9.66 -11.29
N LEU A 208 16.53 9.38 -11.99
CA LEU A 208 16.48 8.27 -12.96
C LEU A 208 17.42 8.50 -14.14
N ARG A 209 17.53 9.74 -14.65
CA ARG A 209 18.54 10.08 -15.67
C ARG A 209 19.96 9.88 -15.14
N ARG A 210 20.23 10.30 -13.89
CA ARG A 210 21.54 10.09 -13.26
C ARG A 210 21.88 8.61 -13.11
N VAL A 211 20.91 7.75 -12.79
CA VAL A 211 21.12 6.29 -12.79
C VAL A 211 21.57 5.83 -14.17
N LEU A 212 20.91 6.26 -15.24
CA LEU A 212 21.23 5.82 -16.62
C LEU A 212 22.54 6.41 -17.16
N GLU A 213 22.99 7.56 -16.64
CA GLU A 213 24.33 8.09 -16.94
C GLU A 213 25.44 7.21 -16.34
N LEU A 214 25.22 6.67 -15.13
CA LEU A 214 26.17 5.84 -14.41
C LEU A 214 26.08 4.36 -14.77
N ASP A 215 24.87 3.85 -15.03
CA ASP A 215 24.56 2.48 -15.43
C ASP A 215 23.54 2.47 -16.59
N PRO A 216 24.02 2.58 -17.84
CA PRO A 216 23.16 2.58 -19.03
C PRO A 216 22.42 1.24 -19.28
N GLU A 217 22.72 0.20 -18.49
CA GLU A 217 22.08 -1.12 -18.59
C GLU A 217 20.92 -1.29 -17.62
N GLU A 218 20.66 -0.32 -16.70
CA GLU A 218 19.62 -0.43 -15.68
C GLU A 218 18.21 -0.30 -16.29
N SER A 219 17.67 -1.42 -16.78
CA SER A 219 16.39 -1.49 -17.49
C SER A 219 15.19 -1.04 -16.65
N LEU A 220 15.24 -1.19 -15.30
CA LEU A 220 14.16 -0.73 -14.44
C LEU A 220 14.12 0.79 -14.39
N ALA A 221 15.28 1.46 -14.37
CA ALA A 221 15.35 2.92 -14.46
C ALA A 221 14.79 3.42 -15.79
N MET A 222 15.09 2.74 -16.91
CA MET A 222 14.55 3.09 -18.23
C MET A 222 13.03 3.10 -18.26
N VAL A 223 12.38 2.02 -17.79
CA VAL A 223 10.91 1.94 -17.81
C VAL A 223 10.24 2.89 -16.80
N MET A 224 10.90 3.17 -15.67
CA MET A 224 10.38 4.14 -14.70
C MET A 224 10.49 5.57 -15.24
N LEU A 225 11.61 5.91 -15.87
CA LEU A 225 11.79 7.20 -16.57
C LEU A 225 10.77 7.35 -17.70
N ALA A 226 10.58 6.32 -18.52
CA ALA A 226 9.59 6.33 -19.60
C ALA A 226 8.17 6.64 -19.10
N LEU A 227 7.76 6.08 -17.97
CA LEU A 227 6.46 6.37 -17.36
C LEU A 227 6.33 7.84 -16.95
N LYS A 228 7.38 8.45 -16.41
CA LYS A 228 7.40 9.87 -16.06
C LYS A 228 7.42 10.79 -17.29
N LEU A 229 8.18 10.42 -18.31
CA LEU A 229 8.20 11.17 -19.59
C LEU A 229 6.84 11.10 -20.29
N GLN A 230 6.14 9.98 -20.20
CA GLN A 230 4.78 9.83 -20.72
C GLN A 230 3.80 10.79 -20.01
N GLU A 231 3.87 10.91 -18.68
CA GLU A 231 3.10 11.90 -17.91
C GLU A 231 3.37 13.34 -18.42
N ASN A 232 4.61 13.64 -18.79
CA ASN A 232 5.06 14.91 -19.35
C ASN A 232 4.87 15.06 -20.87
N LYS A 233 4.13 14.13 -21.51
CA LYS A 233 3.85 14.11 -22.96
C LYS A 233 5.09 13.95 -23.87
N GLN A 234 6.21 13.52 -23.35
CA GLN A 234 7.45 13.23 -24.09
C GLN A 234 7.43 11.78 -24.65
N LYS A 235 6.44 11.47 -25.48
CA LYS A 235 6.09 10.11 -25.91
C LYS A 235 7.19 9.40 -26.72
N LYS A 236 7.94 10.15 -27.56
CA LYS A 236 8.97 9.55 -28.42
C LYS A 236 10.09 8.94 -27.58
N GLU A 237 10.71 9.73 -26.72
CA GLU A 237 11.78 9.28 -25.82
C GLU A 237 11.28 8.17 -24.88
N ALA A 238 10.06 8.32 -24.33
CA ALA A 238 9.46 7.31 -23.47
C ALA A 238 9.33 5.94 -24.16
N ASN A 239 8.86 5.92 -25.42
CA ASN A 239 8.71 4.69 -26.18
C ASN A 239 10.07 4.04 -26.51
N GLU A 240 11.08 4.83 -26.88
CA GLU A 240 12.44 4.37 -27.13
C GLU A 240 13.03 3.68 -25.89
N LEU A 241 12.89 4.29 -24.72
CA LEU A 241 13.36 3.73 -23.44
C LEU A 241 12.65 2.40 -23.08
N VAL A 242 11.33 2.30 -23.30
CA VAL A 242 10.59 1.06 -23.07
C VAL A 242 11.08 -0.05 -23.99
N GLN A 243 11.31 0.24 -25.29
CA GLN A 243 11.83 -0.76 -26.24
C GLN A 243 13.23 -1.22 -25.84
N GLN A 244 14.13 -0.31 -25.49
CA GLN A 244 15.48 -0.64 -25.04
C GLN A 244 15.42 -1.52 -23.77
N ALA A 245 14.60 -1.16 -22.78
CA ALA A 245 14.47 -1.93 -21.55
C ALA A 245 13.97 -3.35 -21.78
N LEU A 246 12.97 -3.53 -22.67
CA LEU A 246 12.44 -4.84 -23.03
C LEU A 246 13.43 -5.68 -23.84
N GLN A 247 14.28 -5.05 -24.63
CA GLN A 247 15.36 -5.72 -25.36
C GLN A 247 16.46 -6.22 -24.42
N LYS A 248 16.87 -5.37 -23.46
CA LYS A 248 17.94 -5.68 -22.48
C LYS A 248 17.50 -6.68 -21.42
N SER A 249 16.25 -6.57 -20.98
CA SER A 249 15.69 -7.37 -19.86
C SER A 249 14.32 -7.95 -20.22
N PRO A 250 14.28 -8.89 -21.19
CA PRO A 250 13.01 -9.41 -21.74
C PRO A 250 12.20 -10.27 -20.76
N ASP A 251 12.81 -10.78 -19.68
CA ASP A 251 12.21 -11.73 -18.76
C ASP A 251 12.18 -11.25 -17.30
N VAL A 252 12.58 -10.00 -17.04
CA VAL A 252 12.60 -9.44 -15.68
C VAL A 252 11.19 -8.96 -15.29
N PRO A 253 10.51 -9.59 -14.31
CA PRO A 253 9.10 -9.30 -14.02
C PRO A 253 8.82 -7.83 -13.67
N LYS A 254 9.73 -7.15 -12.96
CA LYS A 254 9.59 -5.72 -12.63
C LYS A 254 9.65 -4.83 -13.87
N VAL A 255 10.51 -5.14 -14.83
CA VAL A 255 10.62 -4.41 -16.11
C VAL A 255 9.36 -4.65 -16.94
N LEU A 256 8.95 -5.90 -17.12
CA LEU A 256 7.73 -6.28 -17.85
C LEU A 256 6.49 -5.60 -17.27
N ARG A 257 6.35 -5.57 -15.94
CA ARG A 257 5.23 -4.92 -15.25
C ARG A 257 5.16 -3.41 -15.52
N ASN A 258 6.30 -2.71 -15.44
CA ASN A 258 6.31 -1.27 -15.69
C ASN A 258 6.12 -0.94 -17.18
N ALA A 259 6.67 -1.74 -18.09
CA ALA A 259 6.40 -1.64 -19.53
C ALA A 259 4.91 -1.88 -19.84
N ALA A 260 4.29 -2.87 -19.20
CA ALA A 260 2.86 -3.10 -19.33
C ALA A 260 2.01 -1.92 -18.83
N LYS A 261 2.42 -1.27 -17.73
CA LYS A 261 1.78 -0.03 -17.25
C LYS A 261 1.88 1.07 -18.32
N PHE A 262 3.03 1.22 -18.97
CA PHE A 262 3.22 2.17 -20.07
C PHE A 262 2.25 1.88 -21.22
N TYR A 263 2.19 0.64 -21.72
CA TYR A 263 1.27 0.28 -22.82
C TYR A 263 -0.20 0.41 -22.44
N ARG A 264 -0.57 0.13 -21.21
CA ARG A 264 -1.95 0.34 -20.73
C ARG A 264 -2.33 1.83 -20.77
N LEU A 265 -1.42 2.73 -20.42
CA LEU A 265 -1.65 4.18 -20.51
C LEU A 265 -1.71 4.67 -21.97
N GLU A 266 -1.01 4.01 -22.91
CA GLU A 266 -1.12 4.24 -24.35
C GLU A 266 -2.34 3.51 -24.98
N GLN A 267 -3.27 2.98 -24.19
CA GLN A 267 -4.46 2.24 -24.64
C GLN A 267 -4.15 0.95 -25.42
N ALA A 268 -2.92 0.44 -25.35
CA ALA A 268 -2.50 -0.82 -25.96
C ALA A 268 -2.69 -1.98 -24.96
N GLY A 269 -3.94 -2.26 -24.58
CA GLY A 269 -4.31 -3.21 -23.52
C GLY A 269 -3.84 -4.65 -23.80
N GLU A 270 -3.93 -5.12 -25.05
CA GLU A 270 -3.50 -6.47 -25.45
C GLU A 270 -2.01 -6.68 -25.17
N LYS A 271 -1.16 -5.73 -25.60
CA LYS A 271 0.28 -5.78 -25.37
C LYS A 271 0.63 -5.70 -23.88
N ALA A 272 -0.14 -4.93 -23.12
CA ALA A 272 0.01 -4.88 -21.66
C ALA A 272 -0.30 -6.25 -21.02
N ILE A 273 -1.38 -6.91 -21.43
CA ILE A 273 -1.77 -8.24 -20.93
C ILE A 273 -0.70 -9.29 -21.29
N GLU A 274 -0.18 -9.27 -22.52
CA GLU A 274 0.89 -10.17 -22.95
C GLU A 274 2.12 -10.07 -22.06
N LEU A 275 2.63 -8.86 -21.81
CA LEU A 275 3.77 -8.61 -20.95
C LEU A 275 3.53 -9.03 -19.50
N LEU A 276 2.33 -8.75 -18.98
CA LEU A 276 1.94 -9.15 -17.62
C LEU A 276 1.83 -10.66 -17.48
N LYS A 277 1.27 -11.36 -18.46
CA LYS A 277 1.21 -12.83 -18.47
C LYS A 277 2.60 -13.45 -18.55
N LYS A 278 3.50 -12.87 -19.34
CA LYS A 278 4.91 -13.28 -19.39
C LYS A 278 5.59 -13.11 -18.02
N ALA A 279 5.38 -11.99 -17.35
CA ALA A 279 5.88 -11.75 -16.01
C ALA A 279 5.28 -12.74 -14.99
N LEU A 280 3.97 -13.01 -15.08
CA LEU A 280 3.26 -13.94 -14.21
C LEU A 280 3.76 -15.38 -14.37
N GLY A 281 4.18 -15.79 -15.58
CA GLY A 281 4.81 -17.09 -15.81
C GLY A 281 6.10 -17.28 -15.03
N ARG A 282 6.79 -16.20 -14.64
CA ARG A 282 7.99 -16.24 -13.80
C ARG A 282 7.69 -16.13 -12.31
N THR A 283 6.58 -15.49 -11.94
CA THR A 283 6.16 -15.22 -10.56
C THR A 283 4.66 -15.46 -10.41
N PRO A 284 4.21 -16.76 -10.38
CA PRO A 284 2.78 -17.11 -10.49
C PRO A 284 1.90 -16.60 -9.36
N HIS A 285 2.46 -16.38 -8.17
CA HIS A 285 1.73 -15.90 -6.99
C HIS A 285 1.78 -14.39 -6.80
N ASN A 286 2.31 -13.66 -7.79
CA ASN A 286 2.46 -12.21 -7.68
C ASN A 286 1.12 -11.48 -7.77
N SER A 287 0.58 -11.12 -6.61
CA SER A 287 -0.71 -10.42 -6.45
C SER A 287 -0.81 -9.12 -7.26
N VAL A 288 0.31 -8.39 -7.40
CA VAL A 288 0.32 -7.12 -8.15
C VAL A 288 0.17 -7.35 -9.66
N LEU A 289 0.75 -8.42 -10.19
CA LEU A 289 0.58 -8.77 -11.61
C LEU A 289 -0.87 -9.18 -11.89
N HIS A 290 -1.47 -9.96 -11.01
CA HIS A 290 -2.88 -10.32 -11.10
C HIS A 290 -3.78 -9.08 -11.06
N ASP A 291 -3.57 -8.13 -10.12
CA ASP A 291 -4.31 -6.87 -10.08
C ASP A 291 -4.22 -6.11 -11.41
N GLN A 292 -3.02 -5.95 -11.96
CA GLN A 292 -2.83 -5.22 -13.22
C GLN A 292 -3.48 -5.91 -14.43
N ILE A 293 -3.45 -7.25 -14.51
CA ILE A 293 -4.16 -8.00 -15.56
C ILE A 293 -5.68 -7.82 -15.41
N GLY A 294 -6.20 -7.93 -14.18
CA GLY A 294 -7.60 -7.67 -13.87
C GLY A 294 -8.04 -6.28 -14.30
N MET A 295 -7.20 -5.26 -14.05
CA MET A 295 -7.45 -3.88 -14.50
C MET A 295 -7.51 -3.76 -16.03
N CYS A 296 -6.65 -4.46 -16.78
CA CYS A 296 -6.68 -4.44 -18.23
C CYS A 296 -7.98 -5.05 -18.75
N TYR A 297 -8.37 -6.22 -18.25
CA TYR A 297 -9.65 -6.85 -18.65
C TYR A 297 -10.86 -6.03 -18.22
N ARG A 298 -10.81 -5.35 -17.05
CA ARG A 298 -11.88 -4.45 -16.62
C ARG A 298 -12.08 -3.28 -17.59
N VAL A 299 -11.01 -2.71 -18.13
CA VAL A 299 -11.12 -1.65 -19.17
C VAL A 299 -11.83 -2.18 -20.40
N GLN A 300 -11.42 -3.35 -20.92
CA GLN A 300 -12.10 -4.00 -22.07
C GLN A 300 -13.57 -4.28 -21.77
N LEU A 301 -13.88 -4.79 -20.57
CA LEU A 301 -15.26 -5.06 -20.16
C LEU A 301 -16.11 -3.79 -20.09
N LEU A 302 -15.55 -2.68 -19.59
CA LEU A 302 -16.27 -1.40 -19.54
C LEU A 302 -16.57 -0.84 -20.94
N GLU A 303 -15.71 -1.07 -21.91
CA GLU A 303 -16.01 -0.71 -23.33
C GLU A 303 -17.19 -1.53 -23.88
N VAL A 304 -17.24 -2.83 -23.58
CA VAL A 304 -18.37 -3.68 -23.98
C VAL A 304 -19.68 -3.21 -23.34
N PHE A 305 -19.65 -2.72 -22.09
CA PHE A 305 -20.83 -2.18 -21.40
C PHE A 305 -21.34 -0.83 -21.93
N LYS A 306 -20.59 -0.11 -22.74
CA LYS A 306 -21.06 1.16 -23.36
C LYS A 306 -22.14 0.94 -24.41
N ASN A 307 -22.18 -0.23 -25.02
CA ASN A 307 -23.17 -0.56 -26.03
C ASN A 307 -24.35 -1.34 -25.42
N PRO A 308 -25.60 -1.13 -25.90
CA PRO A 308 -26.71 -1.95 -25.45
C PRO A 308 -26.48 -3.40 -25.90
N LEU A 309 -26.28 -4.28 -24.91
CA LEU A 309 -25.97 -5.69 -25.14
C LEU A 309 -27.26 -6.49 -25.34
N SER A 310 -27.24 -7.38 -26.35
CA SER A 310 -28.22 -8.45 -26.43
C SER A 310 -28.20 -9.31 -25.19
N SER A 311 -29.38 -9.71 -24.71
CA SER A 311 -29.51 -10.69 -23.61
C SER A 311 -29.42 -12.15 -24.12
N ASP A 312 -29.27 -12.36 -25.43
CA ASP A 312 -29.17 -13.69 -26.04
C ASP A 312 -27.80 -14.32 -25.70
N PRO A 313 -27.77 -15.47 -24.98
CA PRO A 313 -26.53 -16.18 -24.63
C PRO A 313 -25.73 -16.65 -25.87
N GLN A 314 -26.33 -16.79 -27.03
CA GLN A 314 -25.65 -17.20 -28.30
C GLN A 314 -25.02 -16.00 -29.01
N ASN A 315 -25.33 -14.78 -28.59
CA ASN A 315 -24.74 -13.58 -29.19
C ASN A 315 -23.23 -13.51 -28.86
N PRO A 316 -22.35 -13.34 -29.86
CA PRO A 316 -20.90 -13.23 -29.65
C PRO A 316 -20.49 -12.15 -28.65
N GLU A 317 -21.17 -11.00 -28.63
CA GLU A 317 -20.92 -9.91 -27.70
C GLU A 317 -21.26 -10.32 -26.26
N PHE A 318 -22.35 -11.06 -26.05
CA PHE A 318 -22.71 -11.61 -24.77
C PHE A 318 -21.66 -12.61 -24.27
N GLN A 319 -21.20 -13.51 -25.14
CA GLN A 319 -20.16 -14.48 -24.82
C GLN A 319 -18.83 -13.77 -24.49
N GLN A 320 -18.43 -12.77 -25.27
CA GLN A 320 -17.25 -11.96 -25.00
C GLN A 320 -17.34 -11.27 -23.63
N LYS A 321 -18.50 -10.69 -23.29
CA LYS A 321 -18.76 -10.10 -21.96
C LYS A 321 -18.54 -11.12 -20.86
N MET A 322 -19.08 -12.34 -20.98
CA MET A 322 -18.94 -13.38 -19.96
C MET A 322 -17.48 -13.80 -19.75
N VAL A 323 -16.74 -13.99 -20.85
CA VAL A 323 -15.31 -14.29 -20.80
C VAL A 323 -14.52 -13.18 -20.08
N LEU A 324 -14.81 -11.92 -20.38
CA LEU A 324 -14.14 -10.79 -19.73
C LEU A 324 -14.48 -10.70 -18.23
N ILE A 325 -15.74 -10.98 -17.85
CA ILE A 325 -16.16 -11.06 -16.45
C ILE A 325 -15.38 -12.14 -15.71
N ASP A 326 -15.25 -13.33 -16.30
CA ASP A 326 -14.53 -14.44 -15.69
C ASP A 326 -13.02 -14.13 -15.52
N HIS A 327 -12.41 -13.51 -16.55
CA HIS A 327 -11.03 -13.02 -16.45
C HIS A 327 -10.87 -11.97 -15.32
N CYS A 328 -11.76 -10.99 -15.23
CA CYS A 328 -11.71 -9.99 -14.18
C CYS A 328 -11.82 -10.65 -12.78
N LYS A 329 -12.82 -11.53 -12.60
CA LYS A 329 -13.04 -12.21 -11.31
C LYS A 329 -11.87 -13.10 -10.94
N HIS A 330 -11.33 -13.88 -11.89
CA HIS A 330 -10.16 -14.71 -11.65
C HIS A 330 -8.96 -13.88 -11.18
N HIS A 331 -8.60 -12.86 -11.94
CA HIS A 331 -7.40 -12.09 -11.66
C HIS A 331 -7.54 -11.19 -10.43
N PHE A 332 -8.66 -10.51 -10.23
CA PHE A 332 -8.89 -9.76 -8.98
C PHE A 332 -8.96 -10.70 -7.76
N GLY A 333 -9.61 -11.87 -7.89
CA GLY A 333 -9.64 -12.89 -6.83
C GLY A 333 -8.22 -13.29 -6.40
N LYS A 334 -7.37 -13.63 -7.36
CA LYS A 334 -5.95 -13.94 -7.10
C LYS A 334 -5.15 -12.76 -6.55
N ALA A 335 -5.50 -11.53 -6.92
CA ALA A 335 -4.82 -10.34 -6.44
C ALA A 335 -4.99 -10.11 -4.93
N PHE A 336 -6.14 -10.46 -4.35
CA PHE A 336 -6.39 -10.26 -2.92
C PHE A 336 -6.34 -11.54 -2.07
N GLU A 337 -6.15 -12.71 -2.69
CA GLU A 337 -6.06 -14.01 -1.98
C GLU A 337 -5.02 -13.98 -0.85
N HIS A 338 -3.86 -13.37 -1.10
CA HIS A 338 -2.77 -13.22 -0.12
C HIS A 338 -2.56 -11.78 0.36
N ARG A 339 -3.44 -10.86 -0.05
CA ARG A 339 -3.34 -9.42 0.27
C ARG A 339 -4.68 -8.82 0.74
N PRO A 340 -5.34 -9.41 1.73
CA PRO A 340 -6.67 -8.92 2.13
C PRO A 340 -6.67 -7.48 2.64
N ARG A 341 -5.58 -7.02 3.26
CA ARG A 341 -5.47 -5.68 3.88
C ARG A 341 -4.98 -4.60 2.90
N THR A 342 -4.15 -4.95 1.92
CA THR A 342 -3.53 -3.97 1.02
C THR A 342 -4.13 -3.94 -0.37
N ALA A 343 -4.80 -5.01 -0.83
CA ALA A 343 -5.48 -5.08 -2.12
C ALA A 343 -6.94 -4.63 -2.05
N ILE A 344 -7.26 -3.60 -1.27
CA ILE A 344 -8.64 -3.11 -1.08
C ILE A 344 -9.28 -2.74 -2.42
N LYS A 345 -8.54 -2.07 -3.30
CA LYS A 345 -9.05 -1.68 -4.61
C LYS A 345 -9.44 -2.90 -5.46
N SER A 346 -8.63 -3.96 -5.48
CA SER A 346 -8.95 -5.19 -6.24
C SER A 346 -10.21 -5.86 -5.71
N GLN A 347 -10.44 -5.85 -4.39
CA GLN A 347 -11.67 -6.38 -3.78
C GLN A 347 -12.89 -5.54 -4.15
N LEU A 348 -12.77 -4.21 -4.13
CA LEU A 348 -13.85 -3.32 -4.55
C LEU A 348 -14.16 -3.47 -6.05
N ASP A 349 -13.12 -3.58 -6.90
CA ASP A 349 -13.28 -3.82 -8.33
C ASP A 349 -13.92 -5.20 -8.59
N TYR A 350 -13.56 -6.24 -7.84
CA TYR A 350 -14.20 -7.56 -7.88
C TYR A 350 -15.69 -7.48 -7.52
N ALA A 351 -16.02 -6.76 -6.44
CA ALA A 351 -17.42 -6.56 -6.02
C ALA A 351 -18.22 -5.81 -7.10
N ASP A 352 -17.66 -4.75 -7.72
CA ASP A 352 -18.30 -4.03 -8.84
C ASP A 352 -18.59 -4.96 -10.01
N ILE A 353 -17.65 -5.83 -10.40
CA ILE A 353 -17.85 -6.82 -11.46
C ILE A 353 -18.99 -7.81 -11.10
N CYS A 354 -19.01 -8.30 -9.85
CA CYS A 354 -20.10 -9.15 -9.38
C CYS A 354 -21.46 -8.44 -9.47
N LEU A 355 -21.55 -7.16 -9.07
CA LEU A 355 -22.79 -6.37 -9.14
C LEU A 355 -23.26 -6.19 -10.58
N ARG A 356 -22.35 -5.90 -11.51
CA ARG A 356 -22.64 -5.75 -12.94
C ARG A 356 -23.09 -7.06 -13.59
N ASN A 357 -22.66 -8.20 -13.02
CA ASN A 357 -23.07 -9.54 -13.43
C ASN A 357 -24.33 -10.05 -12.71
N GLY A 358 -24.94 -9.24 -11.81
CA GLY A 358 -26.12 -9.62 -11.05
C GLY A 358 -25.85 -10.51 -9.83
N GLU A 359 -24.58 -10.79 -9.51
CA GLU A 359 -24.14 -11.63 -8.39
C GLU A 359 -24.13 -10.83 -7.06
N ASN A 360 -25.30 -10.31 -6.66
CA ASN A 360 -25.43 -9.42 -5.50
C ASN A 360 -25.00 -10.07 -4.17
N SER A 361 -25.19 -11.39 -4.01
CA SER A 361 -24.77 -12.12 -2.80
C SER A 361 -23.26 -12.11 -2.64
N LYS A 362 -22.51 -12.44 -3.69
CA LYS A 362 -21.05 -12.44 -3.69
C LYS A 362 -20.46 -11.05 -3.42
N ALA A 363 -21.06 -10.02 -4.05
CA ALA A 363 -20.65 -8.65 -3.76
C ALA A 363 -20.88 -8.29 -2.28
N GLY A 364 -22.03 -8.69 -1.71
CA GLY A 364 -22.33 -8.49 -0.31
C GLY A 364 -21.35 -9.16 0.64
N GLU A 365 -20.93 -10.39 0.34
CA GLU A 365 -19.90 -11.13 1.12
C GLU A 365 -18.55 -10.39 1.11
N VAL A 366 -18.16 -9.82 -0.05
CA VAL A 366 -16.93 -9.02 -0.15
C VAL A 366 -17.02 -7.77 0.70
N TYR A 367 -18.13 -7.01 0.62
CA TYR A 367 -18.32 -5.82 1.43
C TYR A 367 -18.35 -6.13 2.94
N SER A 368 -18.99 -7.23 3.35
CA SER A 368 -19.00 -7.64 4.76
C SER A 368 -17.58 -7.91 5.27
N LYS A 369 -16.78 -8.67 4.53
CA LYS A 369 -15.38 -8.94 4.88
C LYS A 369 -14.52 -7.67 4.92
N LEU A 370 -14.72 -6.74 3.96
CA LEU A 370 -14.00 -5.47 3.94
C LEU A 370 -14.33 -4.58 5.14
N LEU A 371 -15.58 -4.60 5.61
CA LEU A 371 -16.02 -3.81 6.78
C LEU A 371 -15.49 -4.37 8.12
N GLU A 372 -15.07 -5.63 8.14
CA GLU A 372 -14.50 -6.32 9.31
C GLU A 372 -12.96 -6.16 9.39
N LEU A 373 -12.32 -5.62 8.35
CA LEU A 373 -10.87 -5.46 8.34
C LEU A 373 -10.40 -4.38 9.32
N GLU A 374 -9.38 -4.71 10.11
CA GLU A 374 -8.70 -3.80 11.01
C GLU A 374 -7.34 -3.33 10.43
N GLY A 375 -6.83 -2.20 10.91
CA GLY A 375 -5.54 -1.67 10.48
C GLY A 375 -5.52 -1.10 9.06
N ILE A 376 -6.69 -0.77 8.50
CA ILE A 376 -6.84 -0.18 7.17
C ILE A 376 -6.69 1.35 7.26
N SER A 377 -6.01 1.94 6.28
CA SER A 377 -5.85 3.40 6.24
C SER A 377 -7.21 4.11 6.17
N PRO A 378 -7.35 5.30 6.79
CA PRO A 378 -8.59 6.07 6.80
C PRO A 378 -9.18 6.27 5.39
N GLU A 379 -8.35 6.54 4.38
CA GLU A 379 -8.77 6.77 3.00
C GLU A 379 -9.34 5.49 2.36
N ASN A 380 -8.78 4.34 2.67
CA ASN A 380 -9.31 3.05 2.19
C ASN A 380 -10.60 2.69 2.90
N MET A 381 -10.70 2.92 4.22
CA MET A 381 -11.96 2.73 4.95
C MET A 381 -13.06 3.64 4.40
N GLN A 382 -12.75 4.89 4.09
CA GLN A 382 -13.71 5.81 3.48
C GLN A 382 -14.23 5.29 2.12
N ARG A 383 -13.35 4.71 1.29
CA ARG A 383 -13.75 4.06 0.03
C ARG A 383 -14.64 2.85 0.25
N ILE A 384 -14.33 2.02 1.26
CA ILE A 384 -15.13 0.85 1.62
C ILE A 384 -16.52 1.30 2.06
N TRP A 385 -16.62 2.28 2.96
CA TRP A 385 -17.91 2.79 3.42
C TRP A 385 -18.75 3.38 2.29
N LEU A 386 -18.16 4.15 1.39
CA LEU A 386 -18.86 4.68 0.21
C LEU A 386 -19.43 3.54 -0.65
N GLN A 387 -18.62 2.56 -1.04
CA GLN A 387 -19.06 1.50 -1.95
C GLN A 387 -20.07 0.55 -1.27
N ALA A 388 -19.85 0.20 -0.01
CA ALA A 388 -20.79 -0.58 0.78
C ALA A 388 -22.12 0.18 0.99
N GLY A 389 -22.05 1.50 1.24
CA GLY A 389 -23.24 2.36 1.35
C GLY A 389 -24.06 2.38 0.06
N LEU A 390 -23.39 2.53 -1.08
CA LEU A 390 -24.05 2.47 -2.41
C LEU A 390 -24.70 1.09 -2.65
N PHE A 391 -24.03 0.02 -2.26
CA PHE A 391 -24.57 -1.34 -2.33
C PHE A 391 -25.83 -1.50 -1.46
N GLN A 392 -25.78 -1.03 -0.20
CA GLN A 392 -26.93 -1.05 0.71
C GLN A 392 -28.10 -0.26 0.14
N LEU A 393 -27.85 0.95 -0.38
CA LEU A 393 -28.88 1.84 -0.92
C LEU A 393 -29.55 1.26 -2.18
N HIS A 394 -28.76 0.80 -3.14
CA HIS A 394 -29.27 0.46 -4.48
C HIS A 394 -29.67 -1.00 -4.62
N LYS A 395 -28.96 -1.93 -3.97
CA LYS A 395 -29.16 -3.38 -4.15
C LYS A 395 -29.91 -4.02 -2.99
N ARG A 396 -29.57 -3.69 -1.75
CA ARG A 396 -30.25 -4.23 -0.55
C ARG A 396 -31.48 -3.43 -0.14
N LYS A 397 -31.65 -2.20 -0.67
CA LYS A 397 -32.73 -1.29 -0.32
C LYS A 397 -32.78 -0.97 1.19
N SER A 398 -31.63 -0.96 1.83
CA SER A 398 -31.47 -0.66 3.26
C SER A 398 -30.98 0.77 3.44
N ASP A 399 -31.92 1.71 3.49
CA ASP A 399 -31.62 3.14 3.64
C ASP A 399 -30.85 3.41 4.94
N SER A 400 -31.25 2.77 6.06
CA SER A 400 -30.61 2.99 7.37
C SER A 400 -29.12 2.62 7.35
N ASN A 401 -28.79 1.44 6.81
CA ASN A 401 -27.39 1.01 6.72
C ASN A 401 -26.58 1.89 5.75
N ALA A 402 -27.20 2.32 4.65
CA ALA A 402 -26.54 3.20 3.69
C ALA A 402 -26.17 4.55 4.33
N VAL A 403 -27.12 5.19 5.02
CA VAL A 403 -26.91 6.46 5.72
C VAL A 403 -25.78 6.36 6.74
N GLN A 404 -25.79 5.33 7.60
CA GLN A 404 -24.74 5.12 8.59
C GLN A 404 -23.35 4.98 7.96
N LEU A 405 -23.23 4.26 6.83
CA LEU A 405 -21.96 4.08 6.14
C LEU A 405 -21.47 5.40 5.52
N PHE A 406 -22.35 6.18 4.89
CA PHE A 406 -21.97 7.49 4.35
C PHE A 406 -21.57 8.47 5.45
N GLN A 407 -22.29 8.49 6.58
CA GLN A 407 -21.95 9.31 7.76
C GLN A 407 -20.55 8.94 8.30
N LYS A 408 -20.22 7.63 8.41
CA LYS A 408 -18.87 7.19 8.76
C LYS A 408 -17.83 7.72 7.78
N GLY A 409 -18.16 7.76 6.48
CA GLY A 409 -17.29 8.32 5.44
C GLY A 409 -17.02 9.82 5.61
N LEU A 410 -17.98 10.59 6.13
CA LEU A 410 -17.82 12.02 6.39
C LEU A 410 -17.00 12.33 7.63
N LYS A 411 -16.91 11.42 8.62
CA LYS A 411 -16.06 11.60 9.82
C LYS A 411 -14.57 11.70 9.51
N ILE A 412 -14.14 11.27 8.31
CA ILE A 412 -12.77 11.46 7.84
C ILE A 412 -12.72 12.75 7.03
N GLU A 413 -12.37 13.83 7.69
CA GLU A 413 -12.34 15.18 7.13
C GLU A 413 -11.09 15.39 6.25
N ASN A 414 -11.13 14.94 5.00
CA ASN A 414 -10.02 15.11 4.06
C ASN A 414 -10.41 15.83 2.76
N ASN A 415 -11.66 16.28 2.66
CA ASN A 415 -12.23 16.95 1.48
C ASN A 415 -11.93 16.21 0.14
N SER A 416 -11.74 14.90 0.22
CA SER A 416 -11.43 14.05 -0.93
C SER A 416 -12.63 13.92 -1.87
N LYS A 417 -12.38 13.41 -3.09
CA LYS A 417 -13.48 13.06 -4.00
C LYS A 417 -14.44 12.04 -3.37
N VAL A 418 -13.93 11.08 -2.58
CA VAL A 418 -14.72 10.06 -1.90
C VAL A 418 -15.60 10.69 -0.82
N TRP A 419 -15.04 11.63 -0.05
CA TRP A 419 -15.75 12.41 0.94
C TRP A 419 -16.92 13.17 0.31
N LYS A 420 -16.67 13.89 -0.79
CA LYS A 420 -17.73 14.62 -1.54
C LYS A 420 -18.82 13.68 -2.04
N MET A 421 -18.45 12.48 -2.51
CA MET A 421 -19.45 11.48 -2.92
C MET A 421 -20.30 10.97 -1.75
N CYS A 422 -19.73 10.80 -0.55
CA CYS A 422 -20.53 10.47 0.64
C CYS A 422 -21.52 11.58 0.96
N TYR A 423 -21.06 12.84 0.96
CA TYR A 423 -21.89 14.03 1.17
C TYR A 423 -23.05 14.08 0.17
N GLU A 424 -22.75 14.05 -1.12
CA GLU A 424 -23.77 14.13 -2.19
C GLU A 424 -24.80 12.99 -2.14
N ASN A 425 -24.39 11.77 -1.74
CA ASN A 425 -25.33 10.65 -1.62
C ASN A 425 -26.25 10.80 -0.42
N LEU A 426 -25.74 11.34 0.70
CA LEU A 426 -26.57 11.67 1.86
C LEU A 426 -27.56 12.80 1.55
N ASP A 427 -27.10 13.85 0.90
CA ASP A 427 -27.93 14.99 0.54
C ASP A 427 -29.08 14.59 -0.41
N LYS A 428 -28.76 13.89 -1.48
CA LYS A 428 -29.76 13.35 -2.42
C LYS A 428 -30.74 12.38 -1.76
N TRP A 429 -30.26 11.57 -0.80
CA TRP A 429 -31.11 10.67 -0.05
C TRP A 429 -32.09 11.44 0.85
N ALA A 430 -31.59 12.44 1.60
CA ALA A 430 -32.40 13.26 2.49
C ALA A 430 -33.46 14.06 1.71
N GLU A 431 -33.07 14.73 0.63
CA GLU A 431 -33.99 15.45 -0.25
C GLU A 431 -35.12 14.56 -0.78
N LYS A 432 -34.76 13.37 -1.29
CA LYS A 432 -35.76 12.41 -1.79
C LYS A 432 -36.71 11.93 -0.73
N LYS A 433 -36.28 11.82 0.53
CA LYS A 433 -37.13 11.43 1.67
C LYS A 433 -38.05 12.57 2.05
N LEU A 434 -37.54 13.77 2.22
CA LEU A 434 -38.29 14.96 2.59
C LEU A 434 -39.32 15.36 1.52
N CYS A 435 -39.04 15.11 0.23
CA CYS A 435 -40.05 15.27 -0.83
C CYS A 435 -41.24 14.31 -0.70
N ARG A 436 -41.09 13.18 0.00
CA ARG A 436 -42.17 12.20 0.21
C ARG A 436 -42.85 12.37 1.54
N ASP A 437 -42.08 12.69 2.55
CA ASP A 437 -42.52 12.92 3.94
C ASP A 437 -41.65 14.03 4.53
N SER A 438 -42.20 15.22 4.62
CA SER A 438 -41.55 16.40 5.17
C SER A 438 -41.19 16.26 6.66
N HIS A 439 -41.76 15.28 7.33
CA HIS A 439 -41.61 15.02 8.76
C HIS A 439 -40.71 13.81 9.07
N ASP A 440 -39.99 13.29 8.06
CA ASP A 440 -39.02 12.22 8.27
C ASP A 440 -37.83 12.72 9.15
N SER A 441 -37.92 12.44 10.46
CA SER A 441 -36.91 12.87 11.45
C SER A 441 -35.49 12.51 11.04
N LYS A 442 -35.31 11.33 10.45
CA LYS A 442 -33.96 10.88 10.02
C LYS A 442 -33.41 11.71 8.86
N ALA A 443 -34.26 12.07 7.91
CA ALA A 443 -33.88 12.92 6.79
C ALA A 443 -33.60 14.36 7.23
N LEU A 444 -34.39 14.89 8.16
CA LEU A 444 -34.17 16.18 8.80
C LEU A 444 -32.82 16.18 9.56
N GLY A 445 -32.55 15.16 10.38
CA GLY A 445 -31.27 15.02 11.09
C GLY A 445 -30.07 14.92 10.16
N VAL A 446 -30.20 14.25 9.02
CA VAL A 446 -29.14 14.22 7.98
C VAL A 446 -28.92 15.62 7.40
N LYS A 447 -29.98 16.39 7.09
CA LYS A 447 -29.83 17.78 6.62
C LYS A 447 -29.15 18.67 7.68
N GLY A 448 -29.52 18.50 8.95
CA GLY A 448 -28.88 19.19 10.08
C GLY A 448 -27.37 18.91 10.10
N LEU A 449 -26.96 17.64 9.99
CA LEU A 449 -25.55 17.23 9.92
C LEU A 449 -24.83 17.87 8.71
N LEU A 450 -25.43 17.88 7.53
CA LEU A 450 -24.82 18.44 6.34
C LEU A 450 -24.62 19.96 6.47
N HIS A 451 -25.60 20.69 6.99
CA HIS A 451 -25.46 22.12 7.27
C HIS A 451 -24.42 22.42 8.36
N GLN A 452 -24.31 21.56 9.38
CA GLN A 452 -23.24 21.66 10.38
C GLN A 452 -21.85 21.51 9.73
N ILE A 453 -21.70 20.57 8.82
CA ILE A 453 -20.45 20.37 8.05
C ILE A 453 -20.13 21.58 7.17
N ASP A 454 -21.15 22.19 6.56
CA ASP A 454 -21.00 23.39 5.72
C ASP A 454 -20.73 24.68 6.54
N GLY A 455 -20.79 24.59 7.87
CA GLY A 455 -20.60 25.71 8.77
C GLY A 455 -21.85 26.61 8.92
N ASP A 456 -22.99 26.26 8.32
CA ASP A 456 -24.27 26.96 8.47
C ASP A 456 -24.98 26.51 9.77
N LYS A 457 -24.45 27.04 10.89
CA LYS A 457 -24.91 26.67 12.21
C LYS A 457 -26.40 26.98 12.43
N SER A 458 -26.93 28.06 11.87
CA SER A 458 -28.35 28.46 12.04
C SER A 458 -29.25 27.41 11.42
N LYS A 459 -29.03 27.03 10.18
CA LYS A 459 -29.83 25.98 9.52
C LYS A 459 -29.65 24.62 10.15
N ALA A 460 -28.41 24.30 10.59
CA ALA A 460 -28.18 23.05 11.30
C ALA A 460 -29.05 22.93 12.55
N ILE A 461 -29.14 24.01 13.34
CA ILE A 461 -30.01 24.08 14.53
C ILE A 461 -31.49 23.90 14.14
N GLU A 462 -31.99 24.64 13.14
CA GLU A 462 -33.37 24.53 12.66
C GLU A 462 -33.74 23.09 12.28
N TYR A 463 -32.87 22.43 11.50
CA TYR A 463 -33.12 21.04 11.09
C TYR A 463 -33.05 20.03 12.24
N PHE A 464 -32.13 20.21 13.20
CA PHE A 464 -32.08 19.32 14.36
C PHE A 464 -33.25 19.54 15.30
N GLU A 465 -33.72 20.78 15.49
CA GLU A 465 -34.94 21.09 16.28
C GLU A 465 -36.16 20.44 15.64
N GLU A 466 -36.35 20.62 14.33
CA GLU A 466 -37.44 19.99 13.58
C GLU A 466 -37.36 18.47 13.64
N ALA A 467 -36.15 17.87 13.52
CA ALA A 467 -35.98 16.44 13.66
C ALA A 467 -36.40 15.91 15.04
N LEU A 468 -36.12 16.68 16.10
CA LEU A 468 -36.46 16.33 17.48
C LEU A 468 -37.95 16.48 17.77
N GLU A 469 -38.73 17.29 17.02
CA GLU A 469 -40.18 17.32 17.11
C GLU A 469 -40.81 15.95 16.80
N PHE A 470 -40.20 15.20 15.86
CA PHE A 470 -40.69 13.89 15.42
C PHE A 470 -39.97 12.71 16.07
N ASP A 471 -38.75 12.89 16.63
CA ASP A 471 -37.98 11.91 17.39
C ASP A 471 -37.33 12.55 18.63
N PRO A 472 -38.13 12.88 19.69
CA PRO A 472 -37.66 13.64 20.85
C PRO A 472 -36.57 12.95 21.68
N SER A 473 -36.40 11.63 21.55
CA SER A 473 -35.47 10.84 22.33
C SER A 473 -34.15 10.57 21.60
N ASN A 474 -33.92 11.19 20.44
CA ASN A 474 -32.71 10.95 19.65
C ASN A 474 -31.49 11.63 20.27
N GLU A 475 -30.65 10.83 20.93
CA GLU A 475 -29.45 11.31 21.63
C GLU A 475 -28.45 11.98 20.70
N GLU A 476 -28.33 11.51 19.46
CA GLU A 476 -27.38 12.08 18.46
C GLU A 476 -27.81 13.52 18.11
N TYR A 477 -29.10 13.77 17.89
CA TYR A 477 -29.60 15.10 17.54
C TYR A 477 -29.56 16.04 18.74
N LEU A 478 -29.87 15.56 19.95
CA LEU A 478 -29.74 16.32 21.18
C LEU A 478 -28.29 16.75 21.43
N SER A 479 -27.32 15.83 21.27
CA SER A 479 -25.89 16.13 21.42
C SER A 479 -25.43 17.18 20.42
N ALA A 480 -25.75 16.99 19.13
CA ALA A 480 -25.38 17.92 18.06
C ALA A 480 -25.97 19.32 18.30
N LEU A 481 -27.24 19.40 18.73
CA LEU A 481 -27.91 20.66 19.03
C LEU A 481 -27.26 21.37 20.22
N CYS A 482 -26.92 20.64 21.29
CA CYS A 482 -26.22 21.20 22.46
C CYS A 482 -24.85 21.77 22.07
N GLU A 483 -24.05 21.01 21.29
CA GLU A 483 -22.74 21.47 20.83
C GLU A 483 -22.82 22.73 19.96
N LEU A 484 -23.79 22.77 19.05
CA LEU A 484 -24.03 23.94 18.19
C LEU A 484 -24.42 25.17 19.00
N ARG A 485 -25.32 25.05 19.97
CA ARG A 485 -25.78 26.15 20.81
C ARG A 485 -24.64 26.70 21.69
N LEU A 486 -23.84 25.83 22.33
CA LEU A 486 -22.69 26.23 23.12
C LEU A 486 -21.66 27.00 22.25
N SER A 487 -21.42 26.54 21.03
CA SER A 487 -20.52 27.23 20.10
C SER A 487 -21.04 28.56 19.55
N PHE A 488 -22.33 28.88 19.73
CA PHE A 488 -22.92 30.17 19.42
C PHE A 488 -22.72 31.17 20.56
N GLU A 489 -22.85 30.74 21.82
CA GLU A 489 -22.68 31.60 22.99
C GLU A 489 -21.24 32.09 23.15
N GLU A 490 -20.23 31.25 22.85
CA GLU A 490 -18.82 31.62 22.92
C GLU A 490 -18.41 32.72 21.90
N HIS A 491 -19.16 32.92 20.82
CA HIS A 491 -18.89 33.96 19.81
C HIS A 491 -19.63 35.27 20.05
N HIS A 492 -20.59 35.33 21.01
CA HIS A 492 -21.27 36.55 21.37
C HIS A 492 -20.69 37.25 22.60
N ASP A 493 -19.77 36.61 23.33
CA ASP A 493 -19.07 37.18 24.51
C ASP A 493 -17.67 37.73 24.17
N LEU A 494 -17.28 37.85 22.89
CA LEU A 494 -16.07 38.50 22.39
C LEU A 494 -16.43 39.71 21.51
#